data_b97b0f17ca06fd2fe682dde37ede4666
#
_entry.id   b97b0f17ca06fd2fe682dde37ede4666
#
_cell.length_a   1.000
_cell.length_b   1.000
_cell.length_c   1.000
_cell.angle_alpha   90.00
_cell.angle_beta   90.00
_cell.angle_gamma   90.00
#
_symmetry.space_group_name_H-M   'P 1'
#
loop_
_entity.id
_entity.type
_entity.pdbx_description
1 polymer ?
#
loop_
_entity_poly.entity_id
_entity_poly.type
_entity_poly.pdbx_seq_one_letter_code
_entity_poly.pdbx_strand_id
1 'polypeptide(L)'
;MARTEGERVYQELRGLIVSGELRGGEVVNQVEVANRLGTSRALLHTAVARLVSERMLTPMASKGVRVTKVSVRDLLEINQLRWLLEGFAARVATEHLPADALAALRQQVDTLSAGGSFEPEDVEAVDGAMHRLIAQHCGNERMRELIRQLDAEMSIARHGDVRSSPAAMIDSVSAIVAAFEVRDADAAERELRAHIDMFAHRIADLIPQSRVASTVSEAADH
;
A
#
# COMPACT_ATOMS: atom_id res chain seq x y z
N MET A 1 20.94 5.54 -11.59
CA MET A 1 20.64 6.93 -11.98
C MET A 1 20.47 7.77 -10.73
N ALA A 2 21.08 8.96 -10.63
CA ALA A 2 20.87 9.86 -9.49
C ALA A 2 19.40 10.33 -9.49
N ARG A 3 18.74 10.24 -8.33
CA ARG A 3 17.38 10.77 -8.14
C ARG A 3 17.39 12.28 -8.36
N THR A 4 16.38 12.81 -9.06
CA THR A 4 16.20 14.26 -9.17
C THR A 4 15.84 14.84 -7.80
N GLU A 5 16.14 16.12 -7.58
CA GLU A 5 15.79 16.83 -6.35
C GLU A 5 14.27 16.78 -6.08
N GLY A 6 13.45 16.90 -7.13
CA GLY A 6 12.00 16.77 -7.00
C GLY A 6 11.56 15.38 -6.55
N GLU A 7 12.20 14.31 -7.05
CA GLU A 7 11.92 12.94 -6.60
C GLU A 7 12.36 12.72 -5.15
N ARG A 8 13.48 13.29 -4.71
CA ARG A 8 13.91 13.26 -3.31
C ARG A 8 12.84 13.87 -2.40
N VAL A 9 12.41 15.09 -2.71
CA VAL A 9 11.42 15.83 -1.92
C VAL A 9 10.08 15.06 -1.85
N TYR A 10 9.65 14.50 -2.96
CA TYR A 10 8.44 13.67 -2.99
C TYR A 10 8.57 12.44 -2.07
N GLN A 11 9.68 11.69 -2.17
CA GLN A 11 9.89 10.49 -1.35
C GLN A 11 9.99 10.82 0.14
N GLU A 12 10.68 11.89 0.50
CA GLU A 12 10.80 12.34 1.89
C GLU A 12 9.44 12.78 2.46
N LEU A 13 8.66 13.60 1.73
CA LEU A 13 7.33 13.99 2.17
C LEU A 13 6.38 12.78 2.29
N ARG A 14 6.44 11.86 1.32
CA ARG A 14 5.72 10.60 1.37
C ARG A 14 6.13 9.79 2.61
N GLY A 15 7.42 9.71 2.90
CA GLY A 15 7.95 9.05 4.09
C GLY A 15 7.36 9.59 5.38
N LEU A 16 7.25 10.92 5.53
CA LEU A 16 6.65 11.55 6.72
C LEU A 16 5.17 11.16 6.92
N ILE A 17 4.43 10.95 5.82
CA ILE A 17 3.04 10.51 5.90
C ILE A 17 2.98 9.03 6.25
N VAL A 18 3.76 8.21 5.56
CA VAL A 18 3.79 6.75 5.74
C VAL A 18 4.34 6.37 7.11
N SER A 19 5.29 7.10 7.68
CA SER A 19 5.80 6.89 9.05
C SER A 19 4.84 7.38 10.15
N GLY A 20 3.74 8.07 9.77
CA GLY A 20 2.82 8.66 10.75
C GLY A 20 3.35 9.91 11.47
N GLU A 21 4.51 10.42 11.08
CA GLU A 21 5.01 11.71 11.58
C GLU A 21 4.05 12.84 11.18
N LEU A 22 3.51 12.81 9.95
CA LEU A 22 2.35 13.58 9.55
C LEU A 22 1.11 12.67 9.64
N ARG A 23 0.27 12.91 10.63
CA ARG A 23 -0.85 12.03 10.97
C ARG A 23 -2.05 12.19 10.03
N GLY A 24 -2.81 11.13 9.84
CA GLY A 24 -4.08 11.18 9.10
C GLY A 24 -5.03 12.27 9.63
N GLY A 25 -5.49 13.17 8.75
CA GLY A 25 -6.30 14.34 9.06
C GLY A 25 -5.52 15.59 9.48
N GLU A 26 -4.21 15.50 9.71
CA GLU A 26 -3.36 16.62 10.06
C GLU A 26 -3.20 17.61 8.90
N VAL A 27 -3.24 18.92 9.20
CA VAL A 27 -3.01 19.97 8.22
C VAL A 27 -1.50 20.13 8.01
N VAL A 28 -1.06 19.99 6.75
CA VAL A 28 0.37 20.08 6.41
C VAL A 28 0.82 21.55 6.39
N ASN A 29 1.68 21.91 7.32
CA ASN A 29 2.37 23.20 7.29
C ASN A 29 3.48 23.17 6.23
N GLN A 30 3.15 23.57 4.99
CA GLN A 30 4.07 23.52 3.88
C GLN A 30 5.35 24.35 4.07
N VAL A 31 5.30 25.43 4.85
CA VAL A 31 6.49 26.24 5.13
C VAL A 31 7.44 25.50 6.06
N GLU A 32 6.93 24.89 7.10
CA GLU A 32 7.70 24.09 8.04
C GLU A 32 8.31 22.86 7.36
N VAL A 33 7.50 22.16 6.57
CA VAL A 33 7.95 20.99 5.80
C VAL A 33 9.03 21.37 4.79
N ALA A 34 8.89 22.48 4.06
CA ALA A 34 9.92 22.95 3.12
C ALA A 34 11.25 23.23 3.84
N ASN A 35 11.19 23.90 5.00
CA ASN A 35 12.36 24.16 5.82
C ASN A 35 12.99 22.88 6.35
N ARG A 36 12.20 21.94 6.83
CA ARG A 36 12.66 20.65 7.36
C ARG A 36 13.36 19.82 6.28
N LEU A 37 12.81 19.80 5.07
CA LEU A 37 13.36 19.03 3.94
C LEU A 37 14.47 19.78 3.19
N GLY A 38 14.80 21.01 3.61
CA GLY A 38 15.82 21.83 2.95
C GLY A 38 15.52 22.11 1.48
N THR A 39 14.25 22.33 1.12
CA THR A 39 13.80 22.44 -0.27
C THR A 39 13.08 23.76 -0.57
N SER A 40 12.98 24.09 -1.85
CA SER A 40 12.22 25.26 -2.30
C SER A 40 10.70 25.01 -2.22
N ARG A 41 9.92 26.08 -2.05
CA ARG A 41 8.46 26.02 -2.07
C ARG A 41 7.92 25.46 -3.40
N ALA A 42 8.58 25.72 -4.51
CA ALA A 42 8.17 25.22 -5.82
C ALA A 42 8.30 23.71 -5.93
N LEU A 43 9.40 23.13 -5.47
CA LEU A 43 9.62 21.68 -5.46
C LEU A 43 8.67 20.99 -4.48
N LEU A 44 8.47 21.57 -3.28
CA LEU A 44 7.48 21.03 -2.34
C LEU A 44 6.07 21.05 -2.93
N HIS A 45 5.68 22.14 -3.61
CA HIS A 45 4.36 22.22 -4.25
C HIS A 45 4.16 21.13 -5.31
N THR A 46 5.20 20.82 -6.10
CA THR A 46 5.15 19.70 -7.07
C THR A 46 4.98 18.37 -6.36
N ALA A 47 5.70 18.11 -5.28
CA ALA A 47 5.53 16.90 -4.47
C ALA A 47 4.12 16.80 -3.85
N VAL A 48 3.61 17.90 -3.31
CA VAL A 48 2.24 17.99 -2.76
C VAL A 48 1.20 17.69 -3.85
N ALA A 49 1.33 18.29 -5.04
CA ALA A 49 0.39 18.05 -6.14
C ALA A 49 0.36 16.55 -6.54
N ARG A 50 1.51 15.91 -6.56
CA ARG A 50 1.62 14.47 -6.83
C ARG A 50 0.96 13.65 -5.72
N LEU A 51 1.21 13.95 -4.44
CA LEU A 51 0.58 13.25 -3.32
C LEU A 51 -0.94 13.48 -3.24
N VAL A 52 -1.43 14.63 -3.73
CA VAL A 52 -2.87 14.88 -3.91
C VAL A 52 -3.43 13.97 -5.01
N SER A 53 -2.75 13.82 -6.15
CA SER A 53 -3.19 12.91 -7.21
C SER A 53 -3.18 11.44 -6.77
N GLU A 54 -2.30 11.09 -5.84
CA GLU A 54 -2.20 9.77 -5.20
C GLU A 54 -3.15 9.59 -4.01
N ARG A 55 -4.01 10.58 -3.72
CA ARG A 55 -4.94 10.60 -2.59
C ARG A 55 -4.30 10.49 -1.20
N MET A 56 -3.00 10.66 -1.10
CA MET A 56 -2.30 10.73 0.19
C MET A 56 -2.52 12.07 0.91
N LEU A 57 -2.75 13.13 0.13
CA LEU A 57 -3.13 14.46 0.63
C LEU A 57 -4.48 14.88 0.04
N THR A 58 -5.29 15.58 0.86
CA THR A 58 -6.59 16.11 0.46
C THR A 58 -6.54 17.64 0.46
N PRO A 59 -6.90 18.32 -0.66
CA PRO A 59 -6.99 19.77 -0.70
C PRO A 59 -8.04 20.30 0.27
N MET A 60 -7.77 21.48 0.85
CA MET A 60 -8.71 22.20 1.70
C MET A 60 -9.22 23.48 1.01
N ALA A 61 -10.46 23.89 1.32
CA ALA A 61 -11.04 25.11 0.78
C ALA A 61 -10.23 26.38 1.15
N SER A 62 -9.49 26.37 2.24
CA SER A 62 -8.64 27.47 2.76
C SER A 62 -7.21 27.51 2.17
N LYS A 63 -6.99 26.99 0.97
CA LYS A 63 -5.69 26.96 0.26
C LYS A 63 -4.59 26.18 0.96
N GLY A 64 -4.92 25.12 1.69
CA GLY A 64 -3.97 24.18 2.28
C GLY A 64 -4.23 22.76 1.83
N VAL A 65 -3.46 21.83 2.36
CA VAL A 65 -3.67 20.39 2.23
C VAL A 65 -3.61 19.73 3.60
N ARG A 66 -4.32 18.63 3.75
CA ARG A 66 -4.23 17.76 4.94
C ARG A 66 -3.85 16.35 4.52
N VAL A 67 -3.25 15.61 5.43
CA VAL A 67 -3.06 14.17 5.23
C VAL A 67 -4.43 13.49 5.14
N THR A 68 -4.63 12.63 4.16
CA THR A 68 -5.88 11.88 4.00
C THR A 68 -6.13 11.03 5.23
N LYS A 69 -7.36 11.08 5.74
CA LYS A 69 -7.77 10.23 6.86
C LYS A 69 -8.50 9.02 6.28
N VAL A 70 -7.92 7.85 6.46
CA VAL A 70 -8.49 6.59 6.01
C VAL A 70 -9.26 5.99 7.18
N SER A 71 -10.56 5.77 7.03
CA SER A 71 -11.41 5.11 8.02
C SER A 71 -11.36 3.58 7.87
N VAL A 72 -11.84 2.86 8.89
CA VAL A 72 -11.97 1.39 8.81
C VAL A 72 -12.84 0.97 7.62
N ARG A 73 -13.90 1.72 7.34
CA ARG A 73 -14.76 1.46 6.18
C ARG A 73 -14.01 1.65 4.87
N ASP A 74 -13.24 2.74 4.74
CA ASP A 74 -12.42 2.98 3.55
C ASP A 74 -11.42 1.84 3.33
N LEU A 75 -10.80 1.33 4.42
CA LEU A 75 -9.88 0.19 4.34
C LEU A 75 -10.55 -1.08 3.80
N LEU A 76 -11.76 -1.38 4.22
CA LEU A 76 -12.50 -2.53 3.71
C LEU A 76 -12.86 -2.35 2.23
N GLU A 77 -13.33 -1.15 1.83
CA GLU A 77 -13.66 -0.83 0.44
C GLU A 77 -12.40 -0.87 -0.45
N ILE A 78 -11.27 -0.32 0.00
CA ILE A 78 -9.97 -0.40 -0.70
C ILE A 78 -9.55 -1.86 -0.85
N ASN A 79 -9.66 -2.65 0.21
CA ASN A 79 -9.26 -4.06 0.19
C ASN A 79 -10.08 -4.89 -0.82
N GLN A 80 -11.39 -4.63 -0.93
CA GLN A 80 -12.24 -5.26 -1.93
C GLN A 80 -11.80 -4.93 -3.36
N LEU A 81 -11.46 -3.66 -3.62
CA LEU A 81 -10.96 -3.24 -4.94
C LEU A 81 -9.59 -3.86 -5.24
N ARG A 82 -8.69 -3.92 -4.25
CA ARG A 82 -7.40 -4.59 -4.38
C ARG A 82 -7.58 -6.07 -4.70
N TRP A 83 -8.45 -6.77 -3.99
CA TRP A 83 -8.75 -8.17 -4.22
C TRP A 83 -9.16 -8.45 -5.67
N LEU A 84 -10.02 -7.59 -6.23
CA LEU A 84 -10.48 -7.71 -7.63
C LEU A 84 -9.38 -7.38 -8.63
N LEU A 85 -8.71 -6.24 -8.46
CA LEU A 85 -7.76 -5.72 -9.44
C LEU A 85 -6.42 -6.44 -9.37
N GLU A 86 -5.88 -6.62 -8.18
CA GLU A 86 -4.55 -7.21 -8.01
C GLU A 86 -4.58 -8.73 -8.21
N GLY A 87 -5.66 -9.42 -7.82
CA GLY A 87 -5.83 -10.83 -8.14
C GLY A 87 -5.77 -11.09 -9.65
N PHE A 88 -6.52 -10.29 -10.44
CA PHE A 88 -6.45 -10.38 -11.89
C PHE A 88 -5.07 -9.94 -12.42
N ALA A 89 -4.49 -8.88 -11.86
CA ALA A 89 -3.17 -8.41 -12.25
C ALA A 89 -2.08 -9.47 -12.03
N ALA A 90 -2.12 -10.24 -10.92
CA ALA A 90 -1.19 -11.32 -10.66
C ALA A 90 -1.29 -12.43 -11.71
N ARG A 91 -2.51 -12.80 -12.08
CA ARG A 91 -2.75 -13.76 -13.17
C ARG A 91 -2.07 -13.33 -14.46
N VAL A 92 -2.28 -12.08 -14.89
CA VAL A 92 -1.68 -11.53 -16.11
C VAL A 92 -0.17 -11.39 -15.98
N ALA A 93 0.30 -10.89 -14.82
CA ALA A 93 1.73 -10.69 -14.57
C ALA A 93 2.53 -12.00 -14.64
N THR A 94 1.92 -13.13 -14.28
CA THR A 94 2.58 -14.45 -14.32
C THR A 94 3.26 -14.76 -15.67
N GLU A 95 2.68 -14.32 -16.78
CA GLU A 95 3.24 -14.54 -18.12
C GLU A 95 4.34 -13.52 -18.49
N HIS A 96 4.33 -12.36 -17.83
CA HIS A 96 5.11 -11.18 -18.26
C HIS A 96 6.23 -10.79 -17.30
N LEU A 97 6.29 -11.42 -16.11
CA LEU A 97 7.31 -11.12 -15.12
C LEU A 97 8.71 -11.45 -15.62
N PRO A 98 9.66 -10.49 -15.63
CA PRO A 98 11.06 -10.74 -15.94
C PRO A 98 11.68 -11.70 -14.92
N ALA A 99 12.49 -12.64 -15.40
CA ALA A 99 13.10 -13.65 -14.53
C ALA A 99 14.06 -13.04 -13.50
N ASP A 100 14.79 -11.99 -13.87
CA ASP A 100 15.70 -11.27 -12.98
C ASP A 100 14.97 -10.49 -11.88
N ALA A 101 13.83 -9.86 -12.22
CA ALA A 101 13.00 -9.17 -11.24
C ALA A 101 12.38 -10.16 -10.23
N LEU A 102 11.91 -11.32 -10.73
CA LEU A 102 11.37 -12.38 -9.88
C LEU A 102 12.45 -12.98 -8.97
N ALA A 103 13.65 -13.25 -9.52
CA ALA A 103 14.78 -13.74 -8.73
C ALA A 103 15.21 -12.74 -7.63
N ALA A 104 15.20 -11.44 -7.93
CA ALA A 104 15.49 -10.40 -6.95
C ALA A 104 14.46 -10.38 -5.80
N LEU A 105 13.17 -10.54 -6.12
CA LEU A 105 12.11 -10.63 -5.10
C LEU A 105 12.25 -11.91 -4.27
N ARG A 106 12.53 -13.05 -4.88
CA ARG A 106 12.81 -14.31 -4.19
C ARG A 106 13.97 -14.15 -3.21
N GLN A 107 15.07 -13.56 -3.64
CA GLN A 107 16.23 -13.32 -2.77
C GLN A 107 15.87 -12.46 -1.54
N GLN A 108 15.02 -11.44 -1.69
CA GLN A 108 14.55 -10.62 -0.55
C GLN A 108 13.74 -11.47 0.43
N VAL A 109 12.80 -12.28 -0.06
CA VAL A 109 12.00 -13.21 0.77
C VAL A 109 12.89 -14.19 1.53
N ASP A 110 13.82 -14.84 0.82
CA ASP A 110 14.73 -15.85 1.41
C ASP A 110 15.66 -15.23 2.46
N THR A 111 16.13 -14.00 2.24
CA THR A 111 16.98 -13.27 3.19
C THR A 111 16.23 -13.01 4.50
N LEU A 112 14.98 -12.57 4.42
CA LEU A 112 14.15 -12.36 5.61
C LEU A 112 13.84 -13.68 6.31
N SER A 113 13.45 -14.71 5.57
CA SER A 113 13.12 -16.03 6.13
C SER A 113 14.30 -16.67 6.85
N ALA A 114 15.53 -16.48 6.36
CA ALA A 114 16.75 -17.03 6.97
C ALA A 114 17.18 -16.27 8.22
N GLY A 115 16.79 -14.99 8.38
CA GLY A 115 17.24 -14.14 9.49
C GLY A 115 16.61 -14.47 10.85
N GLY A 116 15.51 -15.21 10.89
CA GLY A 116 14.81 -15.64 12.13
C GLY A 116 14.21 -14.50 12.97
N SER A 117 14.43 -13.25 12.60
CA SER A 117 13.86 -12.05 13.19
C SER A 117 13.39 -11.14 12.05
N PHE A 118 12.19 -10.60 12.16
CA PHE A 118 11.60 -9.76 11.13
C PHE A 118 11.41 -8.34 11.68
N GLU A 119 12.16 -7.38 11.14
CA GLU A 119 11.83 -5.99 11.36
C GLU A 119 10.60 -5.64 10.51
N PRO A 120 9.58 -5.00 11.09
CA PRO A 120 8.34 -4.69 10.37
C PRO A 120 8.57 -3.92 9.07
N GLU A 121 9.53 -3.02 9.06
CA GLU A 121 9.89 -2.19 7.90
C GLU A 121 10.42 -3.04 6.73
N ASP A 122 11.20 -4.07 7.01
CA ASP A 122 11.74 -4.97 5.99
C ASP A 122 10.65 -5.83 5.38
N VAL A 123 9.71 -6.32 6.20
CA VAL A 123 8.54 -7.09 5.73
C VAL A 123 7.65 -6.23 4.85
N GLU A 124 7.35 -5.00 5.26
CA GLU A 124 6.56 -4.05 4.46
C GLU A 124 7.27 -3.68 3.14
N ALA A 125 8.60 -3.59 3.15
CA ALA A 125 9.37 -3.30 1.93
C ALA A 125 9.25 -4.42 0.89
N VAL A 126 9.33 -5.69 1.33
CA VAL A 126 9.20 -6.87 0.46
C VAL A 126 7.76 -7.03 -0.03
N ASP A 127 6.77 -6.88 0.85
CA ASP A 127 5.35 -6.87 0.51
C ASP A 127 5.04 -5.82 -0.56
N GLY A 128 5.44 -4.58 -0.33
CA GLY A 128 5.27 -3.50 -1.30
C GLY A 128 6.05 -3.70 -2.60
N ALA A 129 7.20 -4.38 -2.57
CA ALA A 129 7.96 -4.72 -3.79
C ALA A 129 7.18 -5.73 -4.64
N MET A 130 6.58 -6.74 -4.02
CA MET A 130 5.73 -7.73 -4.70
C MET A 130 4.51 -7.05 -5.37
N HIS A 131 3.74 -6.26 -4.64
CA HIS A 131 2.58 -5.56 -5.19
C HIS A 131 2.95 -4.62 -6.35
N ARG A 132 4.06 -3.87 -6.23
CA ARG A 132 4.56 -3.02 -7.32
C ARG A 132 4.98 -3.83 -8.53
N LEU A 133 5.64 -4.96 -8.36
CA LEU A 133 6.07 -5.83 -9.44
C LEU A 133 4.85 -6.36 -10.22
N ILE A 134 3.82 -6.83 -9.52
CA ILE A 134 2.56 -7.27 -10.11
C ILE A 134 1.90 -6.14 -10.91
N ALA A 135 1.75 -4.96 -10.30
CA ALA A 135 1.12 -3.81 -10.94
C ALA A 135 1.88 -3.37 -12.21
N GLN A 136 3.22 -3.41 -12.20
CA GLN A 136 4.05 -3.04 -13.35
C GLN A 136 3.88 -3.99 -14.55
N HIS A 137 3.53 -5.26 -14.29
CA HIS A 137 3.44 -6.30 -15.32
C HIS A 137 2.01 -6.76 -15.59
N CYS A 138 1.00 -6.04 -15.09
CA CYS A 138 -0.43 -6.38 -15.28
C CYS A 138 -0.96 -6.14 -16.70
N GLY A 139 -0.14 -5.63 -17.63
CA GLY A 139 -0.53 -5.40 -19.02
C GLY A 139 -1.56 -4.27 -19.26
N ASN A 140 -1.99 -3.57 -18.22
CA ASN A 140 -3.03 -2.53 -18.31
C ASN A 140 -2.61 -1.28 -17.51
N GLU A 141 -2.28 -0.21 -18.23
CA GLU A 141 -1.80 1.05 -17.66
C GLU A 141 -2.80 1.69 -16.67
N ARG A 142 -4.11 1.63 -17.00
CA ARG A 142 -5.15 2.18 -16.12
C ARG A 142 -5.30 1.38 -14.83
N MET A 143 -5.20 0.05 -14.94
CA MET A 143 -5.20 -0.85 -13.78
C MET A 143 -3.98 -0.60 -12.89
N ARG A 144 -2.79 -0.47 -13.49
CA ARG A 144 -1.56 -0.13 -12.78
C ARG A 144 -1.71 1.15 -11.96
N GLU A 145 -2.28 2.18 -12.56
CA GLU A 145 -2.49 3.46 -11.88
C GLU A 145 -3.48 3.35 -10.72
N LEU A 146 -4.60 2.60 -10.91
CA LEU A 146 -5.58 2.35 -9.85
C LEU A 146 -4.97 1.56 -8.68
N ILE A 147 -4.24 0.48 -8.97
CA ILE A 147 -3.55 -0.32 -7.93
C ILE A 147 -2.58 0.56 -7.15
N ARG A 148 -1.80 1.41 -7.84
CA ARG A 148 -0.85 2.32 -7.21
C ARG A 148 -1.55 3.33 -6.28
N GLN A 149 -2.71 3.84 -6.65
CA GLN A 149 -3.51 4.74 -5.80
C GLN A 149 -4.03 4.01 -4.55
N LEU A 150 -4.61 2.82 -4.73
CA LEU A 150 -5.11 2.02 -3.61
C LEU A 150 -3.99 1.63 -2.63
N ASP A 151 -2.80 1.27 -3.13
CA ASP A 151 -1.64 0.98 -2.28
C ASP A 151 -1.15 2.22 -1.52
N ALA A 152 -1.18 3.40 -2.15
CA ALA A 152 -0.83 4.65 -1.48
C ALA A 152 -1.80 4.98 -0.34
N GLU A 153 -3.12 4.82 -0.54
CA GLU A 153 -4.13 5.01 0.50
C GLU A 153 -3.96 3.99 1.63
N MET A 154 -3.70 2.70 1.30
CA MET A 154 -3.41 1.66 2.29
C MET A 154 -2.18 1.97 3.13
N SER A 155 -1.12 2.53 2.53
CA SER A 155 0.13 2.82 3.24
C SER A 155 -0.04 3.85 4.36
N ILE A 156 -1.02 4.76 4.27
CA ILE A 156 -1.35 5.73 5.33
C ILE A 156 -1.90 5.01 6.58
N ALA A 157 -2.62 3.91 6.37
CA ALA A 157 -3.31 3.22 7.46
C ALA A 157 -2.47 2.11 8.12
N ARG A 158 -1.41 1.64 7.48
CA ARG A 158 -0.54 0.56 7.99
C ARG A 158 0.19 0.91 9.29
N HIS A 159 0.24 2.19 9.69
CA HIS A 159 0.87 2.65 10.95
C HIS A 159 -0.01 2.51 12.19
N GLY A 160 -1.23 1.94 12.06
CA GLY A 160 -2.10 1.62 13.19
C GLY A 160 -1.92 0.18 13.68
N ASP A 161 -2.84 -0.24 14.56
CA ASP A 161 -2.85 -1.58 15.19
C ASP A 161 -3.13 -2.75 14.20
N VAL A 162 -3.21 -2.47 12.88
CA VAL A 162 -3.57 -3.45 11.84
C VAL A 162 -2.30 -4.07 11.25
N ARG A 163 -1.45 -4.69 12.07
CA ARG A 163 -0.26 -5.41 11.56
C ARG A 163 -0.53 -6.90 11.49
N SER A 164 -0.25 -7.51 10.34
CA SER A 164 -0.17 -8.97 10.21
C SER A 164 1.05 -9.50 10.94
N SER A 165 1.02 -10.76 11.38
CA SER A 165 2.24 -11.42 11.87
C SER A 165 3.31 -11.33 10.77
N PRO A 166 4.51 -10.81 11.07
CA PRO A 166 5.59 -10.72 10.09
C PRO A 166 5.90 -12.06 9.40
N ALA A 167 5.93 -13.14 10.16
CA ALA A 167 6.14 -14.49 9.63
C ALA A 167 5.03 -14.89 8.65
N ALA A 168 3.75 -14.74 9.02
CA ALA A 168 2.62 -15.09 8.16
C ALA A 168 2.61 -14.23 6.86
N MET A 169 3.04 -12.98 6.94
CA MET A 169 3.17 -12.10 5.77
C MET A 169 4.24 -12.63 4.81
N ILE A 170 5.43 -12.96 5.31
CA ILE A 170 6.54 -13.49 4.49
C ILE A 170 6.18 -14.85 3.90
N ASP A 171 5.54 -15.73 4.66
CA ASP A 171 5.06 -17.03 4.16
C ASP A 171 4.08 -16.84 3.00
N SER A 172 3.17 -15.89 3.12
CA SER A 172 2.19 -15.56 2.08
C SER A 172 2.87 -14.99 0.82
N VAL A 173 3.81 -14.04 0.97
CA VAL A 173 4.59 -13.51 -0.16
C VAL A 173 5.42 -14.63 -0.82
N SER A 174 6.00 -15.52 -0.02
CA SER A 174 6.76 -16.69 -0.53
C SER A 174 5.90 -17.61 -1.39
N ALA A 175 4.65 -17.87 -0.98
CA ALA A 175 3.70 -18.69 -1.75
C ALA A 175 3.36 -18.04 -3.10
N ILE A 176 3.14 -16.72 -3.13
CA ILE A 176 2.89 -15.96 -4.36
C ILE A 176 4.10 -16.03 -5.31
N VAL A 177 5.30 -15.81 -4.77
CA VAL A 177 6.54 -15.88 -5.56
C VAL A 177 6.75 -17.29 -6.13
N ALA A 178 6.47 -18.34 -5.34
CA ALA A 178 6.56 -19.73 -5.81
C ALA A 178 5.58 -20.00 -6.98
N ALA A 179 4.37 -19.47 -6.94
CA ALA A 179 3.42 -19.59 -8.05
C ALA A 179 3.94 -18.90 -9.32
N PHE A 180 4.56 -17.71 -9.20
CA PHE A 180 5.19 -17.02 -10.33
C PHE A 180 6.38 -17.80 -10.92
N GLU A 181 7.20 -18.44 -10.08
CA GLU A 181 8.37 -19.21 -10.51
C GLU A 181 7.97 -20.40 -11.40
N VAL A 182 6.86 -21.07 -11.06
CA VAL A 182 6.33 -22.18 -11.86
C VAL A 182 5.34 -21.73 -12.94
N ARG A 183 5.14 -20.43 -13.11
CA ARG A 183 4.21 -19.84 -14.10
C ARG A 183 2.76 -20.34 -13.94
N ASP A 184 2.32 -20.62 -12.72
CA ASP A 184 0.94 -21.01 -12.43
C ASP A 184 0.09 -19.74 -12.13
N ALA A 185 -0.61 -19.27 -13.17
CA ALA A 185 -1.42 -18.06 -13.11
C ALA A 185 -2.64 -18.22 -12.18
N ASP A 186 -3.23 -19.42 -12.09
CA ASP A 186 -4.36 -19.69 -11.20
C ASP A 186 -3.90 -19.69 -9.74
N ALA A 187 -2.75 -20.27 -9.45
CA ALA A 187 -2.15 -20.22 -8.12
C ALA A 187 -1.77 -18.79 -7.74
N ALA A 188 -1.11 -18.04 -8.62
CA ALA A 188 -0.70 -16.66 -8.35
C ALA A 188 -1.90 -15.77 -7.98
N GLU A 189 -3.00 -15.86 -8.74
CA GLU A 189 -4.25 -15.16 -8.45
C GLU A 189 -4.83 -15.58 -7.10
N ARG A 190 -4.92 -16.88 -6.83
CA ARG A 190 -5.48 -17.42 -5.60
C ARG A 190 -4.67 -17.02 -4.36
N GLU A 191 -3.34 -17.19 -4.41
CA GLU A 191 -2.44 -16.86 -3.29
C GLU A 191 -2.44 -15.35 -3.00
N LEU A 192 -2.45 -14.50 -4.05
CA LEU A 192 -2.52 -13.06 -3.84
C LEU A 192 -3.87 -12.63 -3.25
N ARG A 193 -4.98 -13.20 -3.67
CA ARG A 193 -6.29 -12.94 -3.06
C ARG A 193 -6.31 -13.35 -1.58
N ALA A 194 -5.79 -14.52 -1.26
CA ALA A 194 -5.67 -14.97 0.13
C ALA A 194 -4.79 -14.04 0.97
N HIS A 195 -3.69 -13.55 0.40
CA HIS A 195 -2.81 -12.56 1.01
C HIS A 195 -3.54 -11.25 1.32
N ILE A 196 -4.33 -10.73 0.39
CA ILE A 196 -5.13 -9.52 0.59
C ILE A 196 -6.22 -9.74 1.66
N ASP A 197 -6.86 -10.92 1.68
CA ASP A 197 -7.88 -11.27 2.66
C ASP A 197 -7.34 -11.37 4.10
N MET A 198 -6.06 -11.71 4.29
CA MET A 198 -5.43 -11.69 5.61
C MET A 198 -5.54 -10.32 6.29
N PHE A 199 -5.43 -9.24 5.53
CA PHE A 199 -5.57 -7.89 6.05
C PHE A 199 -7.03 -7.54 6.39
N ALA A 200 -8.00 -7.96 5.56
CA ALA A 200 -9.43 -7.73 5.80
C ALA A 200 -9.90 -8.38 7.10
N HIS A 201 -9.49 -9.62 7.39
CA HIS A 201 -9.83 -10.31 8.62
C HIS A 201 -9.32 -9.54 9.85
N ARG A 202 -8.11 -9.01 9.81
CA ARG A 202 -7.56 -8.23 10.91
C ARG A 202 -8.27 -6.89 11.12
N ILE A 203 -8.69 -6.22 10.05
CA ILE A 203 -9.51 -5.01 10.17
C ILE A 203 -10.84 -5.35 10.85
N ALA A 204 -11.48 -6.46 10.47
CA ALA A 204 -12.74 -6.91 11.07
C ALA A 204 -12.60 -7.16 12.59
N ASP A 205 -11.48 -7.71 13.03
CA ASP A 205 -11.17 -7.97 14.45
C ASP A 205 -11.02 -6.66 15.26
N LEU A 206 -10.67 -5.56 14.62
CA LEU A 206 -10.53 -4.24 15.27
C LEU A 206 -11.88 -3.50 15.42
N ILE A 207 -12.95 -3.97 14.76
CA ILE A 207 -14.27 -3.37 14.88
C ILE A 207 -14.92 -3.90 16.17
N PRO A 208 -15.20 -3.05 17.18
CA PRO A 208 -15.90 -3.50 18.38
C PRO A 208 -17.22 -4.16 17.99
N GLN A 209 -17.47 -5.38 18.47
CA GLN A 209 -18.68 -6.16 18.15
C GLN A 209 -19.99 -5.41 18.49
N SER A 210 -19.95 -4.41 19.38
CA SER A 210 -21.08 -3.54 19.70
C SER A 210 -21.55 -2.64 18.54
N ARG A 211 -20.74 -2.42 17.49
CA ARG A 211 -21.12 -1.61 16.32
C ARG A 211 -21.72 -2.41 15.18
N VAL A 212 -21.52 -3.72 15.14
CA VAL A 212 -22.08 -4.58 14.09
C VAL A 212 -23.61 -4.75 14.28
N ALA A 213 -24.08 -4.69 15.51
CA ALA A 213 -25.51 -4.82 15.81
C ALA A 213 -26.33 -3.58 15.41
N SER A 214 -25.76 -2.39 15.37
CA SER A 214 -26.50 -1.16 15.04
C SER A 214 -26.69 -0.94 13.54
N THR A 215 -25.76 -1.41 12.70
CA THR A 215 -25.86 -1.25 11.23
C THR A 215 -26.84 -2.23 10.58
N VAL A 216 -27.14 -3.36 11.22
CA VAL A 216 -28.13 -4.32 10.72
C VAL A 216 -29.55 -3.88 11.07
N SER A 217 -29.74 -3.12 12.15
CA SER A 217 -31.06 -2.62 12.56
C SER A 217 -31.55 -1.43 11.71
N GLU A 218 -30.65 -0.57 11.22
CA GLU A 218 -31.04 0.56 10.37
C GLU A 218 -31.36 0.17 8.91
N ALA A 219 -30.93 -1.01 8.46
CA ALA A 219 -31.23 -1.51 7.11
C ALA A 219 -32.58 -2.27 7.03
N ALA A 220 -33.27 -2.51 8.15
CA ALA A 220 -34.54 -3.23 8.20
C ALA A 220 -35.78 -2.31 8.27
N ASP A 221 -35.56 -0.98 8.41
CA ASP A 221 -36.64 0.02 8.55
C ASP A 221 -36.78 0.98 7.33
N HIS A 222 -36.31 0.56 6.14
CA HIS A 222 -36.56 1.32 4.89
C HIS A 222 -37.10 0.47 3.77
#